data_b44baaa6cf905efad3c2a5910f5d9e4f
#
_entry.id   b44baaa6cf905efad3c2a5910f5d9e4f
#
_cell.length_a   1.000
_cell.length_b   1.000
_cell.length_c   1.000
_cell.angle_alpha   90.00
_cell.angle_beta   90.00
_cell.angle_gamma   90.00
#
_symmetry.space_group_name_H-M   'P 1'
#
loop_
_entity.id
_entity.type
_entity.pdbx_description
1 polymer ?
#
loop_
_entity_poly.entity_id
_entity_poly.type
_entity_poly.pdbx_seq_one_letter_code
_entity_poly.pdbx_strand_id
1 'polypeptide(L)'
;TKILFIMGIDINAIKGRLNKLQNTQKKSDSLWKPTPGKTQVRIAPYKFNKDNPFIELYFHYNINNKTYLSPQSFGRPDPIVEFADKLKRMGDKEDWKAAKQMDPKLRTFVPVLVRGQEGEGVKFWGFGKTVYQEILGYIADPDYGDITDPANGRDLTIEYKSAEEAGTTYPTTTIRVKPNQTTLSNSKEDVTKFLDTQTEITDLYSELS
;
A
#
# COMPACT_ATOMS: atom_id res chain seq x y z
N THR A 1 -30.17 14.31 50.59
CA THR A 1 -29.98 13.12 49.78
C THR A 1 -28.83 13.39 48.80
N LYS A 2 -27.61 12.90 49.07
CA LYS A 2 -26.47 13.00 48.13
C LYS A 2 -26.68 11.97 47.04
N ILE A 3 -26.90 12.42 45.81
CA ILE A 3 -26.87 11.57 44.63
C ILE A 3 -25.40 11.23 44.36
N LEU A 4 -24.99 9.99 44.66
CA LEU A 4 -23.69 9.46 44.30
C LEU A 4 -23.71 9.25 42.77
N PHE A 5 -23.07 10.15 42.02
CA PHE A 5 -22.77 9.89 40.62
C PHE A 5 -21.74 8.76 40.58
N ILE A 6 -22.19 7.56 40.28
CA ILE A 6 -21.32 6.47 39.93
C ILE A 6 -20.80 6.77 38.53
N MET A 7 -19.58 7.35 38.48
CA MET A 7 -18.85 7.50 37.22
C MET A 7 -18.41 6.11 36.78
N GLY A 8 -19.30 5.41 36.08
CA GLY A 8 -18.95 4.15 35.42
C GLY A 8 -18.05 4.42 34.22
N ILE A 9 -17.10 3.54 33.97
CA ILE A 9 -16.24 3.57 32.77
C ILE A 9 -17.14 3.37 31.53
N ASP A 10 -17.01 4.23 30.52
CA ASP A 10 -17.68 4.04 29.25
C ASP A 10 -17.02 2.88 28.46
N ILE A 11 -17.61 1.70 28.62
CA ILE A 11 -17.11 0.46 28.01
C ILE A 11 -17.11 0.57 26.47
N ASN A 12 -18.05 1.29 25.87
CA ASN A 12 -18.12 1.45 24.43
C ASN A 12 -16.98 2.33 23.91
N ALA A 13 -16.64 3.40 24.63
CA ALA A 13 -15.46 4.22 24.31
C ALA A 13 -14.16 3.41 24.41
N ILE A 14 -14.03 2.56 25.43
CA ILE A 14 -12.86 1.68 25.61
C ILE A 14 -12.78 0.63 24.49
N LYS A 15 -13.90 -0.03 24.15
CA LYS A 15 -13.95 -0.98 23.03
C LYS A 15 -13.60 -0.28 21.71
N GLY A 16 -14.11 0.92 21.47
CA GLY A 16 -13.76 1.72 20.30
C GLY A 16 -12.27 2.04 20.22
N ARG A 17 -11.64 2.36 21.38
CA ARG A 17 -10.18 2.59 21.44
C ARG A 17 -9.38 1.32 21.21
N LEU A 18 -9.79 0.21 21.79
CA LEU A 18 -9.16 -1.10 21.56
C LEU A 18 -9.18 -1.49 20.07
N ASN A 19 -10.34 -1.38 19.43
CA ASN A 19 -10.48 -1.67 18.00
C ASN A 19 -9.57 -0.77 17.15
N LYS A 20 -9.47 0.53 17.47
CA LYS A 20 -8.55 1.44 16.77
C LYS A 20 -7.10 1.02 16.91
N LEU A 21 -6.67 0.63 18.11
CA LEU A 21 -5.31 0.18 18.38
C LEU A 21 -5.00 -1.13 17.64
N GLN A 22 -5.91 -2.09 17.66
CA GLN A 22 -5.75 -3.36 16.95
C GLN A 22 -5.71 -3.16 15.41
N ASN A 23 -6.55 -2.29 14.87
CA ASN A 23 -6.52 -1.97 13.43
C ASN A 23 -5.22 -1.25 13.03
N THR A 24 -4.70 -0.37 13.88
CA THR A 24 -3.42 0.31 13.63
C THR A 24 -2.27 -0.69 13.63
N GLN A 25 -2.25 -1.63 14.57
CA GLN A 25 -1.26 -2.69 14.63
C GLN A 25 -1.35 -3.60 13.41
N LYS A 26 -2.56 -4.09 13.06
CA LYS A 26 -2.78 -4.90 11.86
C LYS A 26 -2.30 -4.21 10.59
N LYS A 27 -2.55 -2.91 10.45
CA LYS A 27 -2.06 -2.11 9.32
C LYS A 27 -0.54 -2.03 9.30
N SER A 28 0.09 -1.76 10.45
CA SER A 28 1.55 -1.71 10.58
C SER A 28 2.19 -3.06 10.21
N ASP A 29 1.61 -4.15 10.69
CA ASP A 29 2.15 -5.50 10.46
C ASP A 29 1.95 -5.96 9.01
N SER A 30 0.93 -5.45 8.33
CA SER A 30 0.58 -5.84 6.95
C SER A 30 1.26 -4.99 5.87
N LEU A 31 1.82 -3.82 6.22
CA LEU A 31 2.49 -2.93 5.29
C LEU A 31 4.01 -3.00 5.47
N TRP A 32 4.71 -3.00 4.35
CA TRP A 32 6.17 -2.91 4.34
C TRP A 32 6.61 -1.65 3.59
N LYS A 33 7.64 -1.00 4.12
CA LYS A 33 8.31 0.13 3.48
C LYS A 33 9.81 -0.15 3.43
N PRO A 34 10.47 0.15 2.30
CA PRO A 34 11.92 0.03 2.24
C PRO A 34 12.59 0.99 3.25
N THR A 35 13.61 0.50 3.89
CA THR A 35 14.53 1.30 4.71
C THR A 35 15.76 1.71 3.90
N PRO A 36 16.50 2.77 4.30
CA PRO A 36 17.73 3.15 3.62
C PRO A 36 18.66 1.97 3.40
N GLY A 37 19.17 1.85 2.16
CA GLY A 37 20.02 0.75 1.75
C GLY A 37 19.36 -0.19 0.75
N LYS A 38 19.85 -1.42 0.69
CA LYS A 38 19.41 -2.45 -0.25
C LYS A 38 18.65 -3.55 0.47
N THR A 39 17.47 -3.87 -0.03
CA THR A 39 16.64 -4.97 0.49
C THR A 39 16.22 -5.86 -0.69
N GLN A 40 16.22 -7.17 -0.47
CA GLN A 40 15.71 -8.12 -1.44
C GLN A 40 14.27 -8.51 -1.08
N VAL A 41 13.41 -8.47 -2.07
CA VAL A 41 12.00 -8.88 -1.94
C VAL A 41 11.60 -9.79 -3.09
N ARG A 42 10.58 -10.62 -2.85
CA ARG A 42 9.90 -11.38 -3.88
C ARG A 42 8.45 -10.92 -3.96
N ILE A 43 8.01 -10.49 -5.14
CA ILE A 43 6.59 -10.26 -5.38
C ILE A 43 5.89 -11.61 -5.42
N ALA A 44 4.83 -11.76 -4.63
CA ALA A 44 3.99 -12.94 -4.59
C ALA A 44 2.68 -12.70 -5.34
N PRO A 45 2.03 -13.74 -5.87
CA PRO A 45 0.66 -13.64 -6.34
C PRO A 45 -0.28 -13.11 -5.25
N TYR A 46 -1.30 -12.36 -5.67
CA TYR A 46 -2.28 -11.81 -4.75
C TYR A 46 -3.46 -12.77 -4.57
N LYS A 47 -3.78 -13.11 -3.31
CA LYS A 47 -4.84 -14.06 -2.98
C LYS A 47 -6.19 -13.70 -3.59
N PHE A 48 -6.54 -12.41 -3.58
CA PHE A 48 -7.84 -11.88 -3.99
C PHE A 48 -7.93 -11.52 -5.48
N ASN A 49 -6.79 -11.56 -6.20
CA ASN A 49 -6.74 -11.43 -7.65
C ASN A 49 -5.53 -12.21 -8.18
N LYS A 50 -5.76 -13.44 -8.61
CA LYS A 50 -4.68 -14.35 -9.06
C LYS A 50 -4.08 -13.95 -10.40
N ASP A 51 -4.82 -13.22 -11.22
CA ASP A 51 -4.41 -12.83 -12.56
C ASP A 51 -3.52 -11.57 -12.55
N ASN A 52 -3.61 -10.77 -11.49
CA ASN A 52 -2.85 -9.53 -11.36
C ASN A 52 -2.51 -9.24 -9.90
N PRO A 53 -1.22 -9.30 -9.51
CA PRO A 53 -0.81 -9.01 -8.14
C PRO A 53 -0.77 -7.51 -7.82
N PHE A 54 -0.88 -6.64 -8.82
CA PHE A 54 -0.85 -5.19 -8.65
C PHE A 54 -2.22 -4.66 -8.30
N ILE A 55 -2.30 -3.94 -7.17
CA ILE A 55 -3.54 -3.37 -6.65
C ILE A 55 -3.43 -1.84 -6.74
N GLU A 56 -4.23 -1.23 -7.60
CA GLU A 56 -4.26 0.21 -7.81
C GLU A 56 -5.36 0.82 -6.95
N LEU A 57 -4.97 1.70 -6.03
CA LEU A 57 -5.88 2.39 -5.14
C LEU A 57 -5.65 3.91 -5.24
N TYR A 58 -6.74 4.66 -5.16
CA TYR A 58 -6.73 6.11 -5.14
C TYR A 58 -6.94 6.61 -3.72
N PHE A 59 -6.15 7.61 -3.32
CA PHE A 59 -6.19 8.18 -1.97
C PHE A 59 -6.31 9.69 -1.98
N HIS A 60 -7.10 10.19 -1.06
CA HIS A 60 -7.06 11.59 -0.64
C HIS A 60 -6.14 11.73 0.57
N TYR A 61 -5.15 12.59 0.44
CA TYR A 61 -4.19 12.85 1.52
C TYR A 61 -4.50 14.17 2.22
N ASN A 62 -4.12 14.27 3.49
CA ASN A 62 -4.19 15.48 4.31
C ASN A 62 -5.60 16.05 4.52
N ILE A 63 -6.63 15.22 4.44
CA ILE A 63 -7.98 15.61 4.87
C ILE A 63 -8.03 15.49 6.40
N ASN A 64 -8.04 16.62 7.11
CA ASN A 64 -7.94 16.66 8.57
C ASN A 64 -6.75 15.84 9.10
N ASN A 65 -5.58 15.95 8.45
CA ASN A 65 -4.35 15.20 8.76
C ASN A 65 -4.51 13.67 8.66
N LYS A 66 -5.46 13.20 7.88
CA LYS A 66 -5.70 11.77 7.63
C LYS A 66 -5.64 11.46 6.13
N THR A 67 -5.49 10.19 5.84
CA THR A 67 -5.53 9.62 4.49
C THR A 67 -6.75 8.74 4.37
N TYR A 68 -7.53 8.97 3.32
CA TYR A 68 -8.75 8.23 3.03
C TYR A 68 -8.69 7.57 1.67
N LEU A 69 -9.24 6.38 1.58
CA LEU A 69 -9.41 5.66 0.33
C LEU A 69 -10.53 6.33 -0.48
N SER A 70 -10.21 6.70 -1.73
CA SER A 70 -11.21 7.28 -2.63
C SER A 70 -12.15 6.20 -3.16
N PRO A 71 -13.46 6.46 -3.21
CA PRO A 71 -14.44 5.57 -3.87
C PRO A 71 -14.12 5.26 -5.33
N GLN A 72 -13.35 6.10 -6.03
CA GLN A 72 -12.86 5.82 -7.38
C GLN A 72 -12.04 4.54 -7.48
N SER A 73 -11.41 4.11 -6.39
CA SER A 73 -10.70 2.82 -6.32
C SER A 73 -11.61 1.63 -6.66
N PHE A 74 -12.92 1.80 -6.51
CA PHE A 74 -13.96 0.80 -6.75
C PHE A 74 -14.90 1.17 -7.91
N GLY A 75 -14.50 2.13 -8.74
CA GLY A 75 -15.33 2.61 -9.84
C GLY A 75 -16.60 3.37 -9.41
N ARG A 76 -16.65 3.88 -8.17
CA ARG A 76 -17.76 4.66 -7.63
C ARG A 76 -17.50 6.16 -7.72
N PRO A 77 -18.57 7.00 -7.86
CA PRO A 77 -18.44 8.44 -7.80
C PRO A 77 -17.79 8.88 -6.47
N ASP A 78 -16.96 9.93 -6.55
CA ASP A 78 -16.25 10.50 -5.41
C ASP A 78 -16.71 11.95 -5.20
N PRO A 79 -17.42 12.26 -4.11
CA PRO A 79 -17.92 13.60 -3.84
C PRO A 79 -16.83 14.68 -3.76
N ILE A 80 -15.63 14.31 -3.29
CA ILE A 80 -14.49 15.24 -3.22
C ILE A 80 -14.02 15.61 -4.63
N VAL A 81 -13.94 14.64 -5.53
CA VAL A 81 -13.58 14.87 -6.92
C VAL A 81 -14.63 15.70 -7.63
N GLU A 82 -15.91 15.40 -7.43
CA GLU A 82 -17.01 16.18 -8.00
C GLU A 82 -16.98 17.64 -7.53
N PHE A 83 -16.70 17.86 -6.26
CA PHE A 83 -16.53 19.22 -5.69
C PHE A 83 -15.29 19.91 -6.28
N ALA A 84 -14.16 19.24 -6.33
CA ALA A 84 -12.94 19.77 -6.92
C ALA A 84 -13.13 20.15 -8.39
N ASP A 85 -13.84 19.34 -9.17
CA ASP A 85 -14.14 19.61 -10.58
C ASP A 85 -15.07 20.83 -10.75
N LYS A 86 -16.02 21.05 -9.84
CA LYS A 86 -16.83 22.28 -9.83
C LYS A 86 -15.96 23.51 -9.58
N LEU A 87 -15.07 23.46 -8.59
CA LEU A 87 -14.14 24.56 -8.31
C LEU A 87 -13.22 24.86 -9.51
N LYS A 88 -12.70 23.84 -10.18
CA LYS A 88 -11.85 24.01 -11.37
C LYS A 88 -12.58 24.71 -12.54
N ARG A 89 -13.89 24.50 -12.66
CA ARG A 89 -14.72 25.08 -13.76
C ARG A 89 -15.21 26.48 -13.46
N MET A 90 -15.53 26.77 -12.21
CA MET A 90 -16.26 28.00 -11.81
C MET A 90 -15.40 29.00 -11.01
N GLY A 91 -14.25 28.53 -10.50
CA GLY A 91 -13.38 29.30 -9.64
C GLY A 91 -12.30 30.07 -10.39
N ASP A 92 -11.59 30.90 -9.64
CA ASP A 92 -10.42 31.60 -10.13
C ASP A 92 -9.15 30.71 -10.10
N LYS A 93 -7.99 31.30 -10.33
CA LYS A 93 -6.70 30.56 -10.35
C LYS A 93 -6.33 29.94 -8.99
N GLU A 94 -6.70 30.58 -7.90
CA GLU A 94 -6.43 30.06 -6.55
C GLU A 94 -7.37 28.91 -6.22
N ASP A 95 -8.64 29.01 -6.58
CA ASP A 95 -9.62 27.93 -6.47
C ASP A 95 -9.20 26.72 -7.29
N TRP A 96 -8.68 26.94 -8.50
CA TRP A 96 -8.15 25.86 -9.34
C TRP A 96 -6.97 25.13 -8.68
N LYS A 97 -6.03 25.88 -8.08
CA LYS A 97 -4.90 25.28 -7.37
C LYS A 97 -5.34 24.48 -6.14
N ALA A 98 -6.27 25.02 -5.36
CA ALA A 98 -6.83 24.37 -4.19
C ALA A 98 -7.57 23.07 -4.60
N ALA A 99 -8.39 23.12 -5.65
CA ALA A 99 -9.10 21.98 -6.19
C ALA A 99 -8.14 20.88 -6.68
N LYS A 100 -7.03 21.24 -7.32
CA LYS A 100 -6.03 20.27 -7.77
C LYS A 100 -5.36 19.51 -6.63
N GLN A 101 -5.25 20.11 -5.46
CA GLN A 101 -4.74 19.41 -4.27
C GLN A 101 -5.72 18.37 -3.72
N MET A 102 -7.01 18.51 -4.05
CA MET A 102 -8.04 17.55 -3.66
C MET A 102 -8.11 16.32 -4.58
N ASP A 103 -7.43 16.36 -5.74
CA ASP A 103 -7.42 15.21 -6.64
C ASP A 103 -6.82 13.98 -5.94
N PRO A 104 -7.45 12.82 -6.06
CA PRO A 104 -6.92 11.61 -5.47
C PRO A 104 -5.61 11.19 -6.14
N LYS A 105 -4.71 10.62 -5.38
CA LYS A 105 -3.41 10.14 -5.86
C LYS A 105 -3.45 8.64 -6.00
N LEU A 106 -3.05 8.16 -7.18
CA LEU A 106 -2.87 6.73 -7.43
C LEU A 106 -1.66 6.20 -6.65
N ARG A 107 -1.85 5.10 -5.96
CA ARG A 107 -0.78 4.31 -5.37
C ARG A 107 -1.00 2.85 -5.67
N THR A 108 0.04 2.17 -6.10
CA THR A 108 0.01 0.75 -6.45
C THR A 108 0.65 -0.05 -5.32
N PHE A 109 0.03 -1.17 -4.99
CA PHE A 109 0.51 -2.11 -3.97
C PHE A 109 0.72 -3.48 -4.59
N VAL A 110 1.68 -4.20 -4.03
CA VAL A 110 1.90 -5.63 -4.35
C VAL A 110 2.19 -6.41 -3.07
N PRO A 111 1.75 -7.67 -3.00
CA PRO A 111 2.21 -8.57 -1.94
C PRO A 111 3.69 -8.89 -2.15
N VAL A 112 4.50 -8.76 -1.11
CA VAL A 112 5.92 -9.08 -1.14
C VAL A 112 6.32 -9.93 0.04
N LEU A 113 7.25 -10.86 -0.21
CA LEU A 113 7.99 -11.56 0.82
C LEU A 113 9.38 -10.93 0.93
N VAL A 114 9.71 -10.40 2.11
CA VAL A 114 11.01 -9.77 2.35
C VAL A 114 12.03 -10.86 2.66
N ARG A 115 13.09 -10.94 1.87
CA ARG A 115 14.13 -11.94 2.08
C ARG A 115 14.90 -11.65 3.38
N GLY A 116 15.06 -12.68 4.20
CA GLY A 116 15.63 -12.59 5.55
C GLY A 116 14.60 -12.26 6.64
N GLN A 117 13.34 -12.02 6.26
CA GLN A 117 12.22 -11.77 7.17
C GLN A 117 11.00 -12.64 6.84
N GLU A 118 11.24 -13.83 6.28
CA GLU A 118 10.18 -14.72 5.81
C GLU A 118 9.22 -15.13 6.94
N GLY A 119 9.71 -15.17 8.17
CA GLY A 119 8.89 -15.45 9.35
C GLY A 119 7.78 -14.45 9.61
N GLU A 120 7.89 -13.22 9.09
CA GLU A 120 6.86 -12.19 9.18
C GLU A 120 5.74 -12.36 8.13
N GLY A 121 5.91 -13.29 7.19
CA GLY A 121 4.95 -13.54 6.12
C GLY A 121 4.95 -12.50 5.03
N VAL A 122 3.91 -12.55 4.18
CA VAL A 122 3.71 -11.63 3.08
C VAL A 122 3.15 -10.30 3.58
N LYS A 123 3.76 -9.21 3.14
CA LYS A 123 3.36 -7.83 3.42
C LYS A 123 3.07 -7.09 2.12
N PHE A 124 2.40 -5.94 2.21
CA PHE A 124 2.16 -5.10 1.04
C PHE A 124 3.19 -3.98 0.96
N TRP A 125 3.82 -3.89 -0.19
CA TRP A 125 4.68 -2.78 -0.57
C TRP A 125 3.93 -1.82 -1.49
N GLY A 126 3.82 -0.55 -1.07
CA GLY A 126 3.17 0.49 -1.85
C GLY A 126 4.19 1.42 -2.50
N PHE A 127 3.98 1.77 -3.76
CA PHE A 127 4.86 2.64 -4.54
C PHE A 127 4.08 3.51 -5.52
N GLY A 128 4.75 4.53 -6.04
CA GLY A 128 4.18 5.44 -7.03
C GLY A 128 4.35 4.95 -8.46
N LYS A 129 3.92 5.80 -9.41
CA LYS A 129 3.88 5.50 -10.85
C LYS A 129 5.24 5.10 -11.42
N THR A 130 6.32 5.77 -11.03
CA THR A 130 7.65 5.54 -11.60
C THR A 130 8.14 4.11 -11.33
N VAL A 131 8.07 3.67 -10.08
CA VAL A 131 8.44 2.30 -9.69
C VAL A 131 7.52 1.29 -10.35
N TYR A 132 6.22 1.59 -10.42
CA TYR A 132 5.25 0.72 -11.09
C TYR A 132 5.60 0.49 -12.55
N GLN A 133 5.86 1.56 -13.30
CA GLN A 133 6.26 1.46 -14.72
C GLN A 133 7.54 0.66 -14.90
N GLU A 134 8.52 0.82 -13.99
CA GLU A 134 9.77 0.07 -14.04
C GLU A 134 9.55 -1.43 -13.83
N ILE A 135 8.72 -1.82 -12.83
CA ILE A 135 8.36 -3.24 -12.59
C ILE A 135 7.64 -3.83 -13.80
N LEU A 136 6.64 -3.13 -14.34
CA LEU A 136 5.92 -3.59 -15.54
C LEU A 136 6.83 -3.72 -16.74
N GLY A 137 7.84 -2.84 -16.88
CA GLY A 137 8.87 -2.94 -17.92
C GLY A 137 9.64 -4.23 -17.85
N TYR A 138 10.03 -4.67 -16.65
CA TYR A 138 10.69 -5.97 -16.48
C TYR A 138 9.79 -7.16 -16.83
N ILE A 139 8.51 -7.11 -16.42
CA ILE A 139 7.56 -8.21 -16.72
C ILE A 139 7.27 -8.30 -18.22
N ALA A 140 7.23 -7.15 -18.91
CA ALA A 140 7.01 -7.09 -20.35
C ALA A 140 8.24 -7.55 -21.17
N ASP A 141 9.41 -7.57 -20.56
CA ASP A 141 10.65 -8.01 -21.21
C ASP A 141 10.70 -9.56 -21.26
N PRO A 142 10.78 -10.16 -22.47
CA PRO A 142 10.83 -11.62 -22.63
C PRO A 142 11.97 -12.31 -21.87
N ASP A 143 13.08 -11.61 -21.61
CA ASP A 143 14.23 -12.15 -20.90
C ASP A 143 13.94 -12.37 -19.40
N TYR A 144 12.98 -11.65 -18.85
CA TYR A 144 12.58 -11.76 -17.45
C TYR A 144 11.28 -12.55 -17.25
N GLY A 145 10.27 -12.28 -18.08
CA GLY A 145 8.97 -12.93 -18.02
C GLY A 145 8.20 -12.66 -16.72
N ASP A 146 7.42 -13.63 -16.27
CA ASP A 146 6.66 -13.53 -15.01
C ASP A 146 7.57 -13.65 -13.79
N ILE A 147 8.01 -12.50 -13.29
CA ILE A 147 8.84 -12.42 -12.08
C ILE A 147 8.08 -12.76 -10.79
N THR A 148 6.75 -12.86 -10.85
CA THR A 148 5.87 -13.14 -9.70
C THR A 148 5.55 -14.62 -9.52
N ASP A 149 5.92 -15.47 -10.48
CA ASP A 149 5.67 -16.91 -10.43
C ASP A 149 6.24 -17.52 -9.14
N PRO A 150 5.45 -18.26 -8.34
CA PRO A 150 5.91 -18.80 -7.07
C PRO A 150 7.05 -19.83 -7.23
N ALA A 151 7.11 -20.55 -8.36
CA ALA A 151 8.10 -21.59 -8.61
C ALA A 151 9.33 -21.06 -9.34
N ASN A 152 9.12 -20.22 -10.36
CA ASN A 152 10.16 -19.79 -11.30
C ASN A 152 10.26 -18.26 -11.43
N GLY A 153 9.78 -17.52 -10.48
CA GLY A 153 9.88 -16.07 -10.50
C GLY A 153 11.27 -15.56 -10.14
N ARG A 154 11.39 -14.26 -9.93
CA ARG A 154 12.68 -13.62 -9.66
C ARG A 154 12.59 -12.67 -8.48
N ASP A 155 13.62 -12.63 -7.68
CA ASP A 155 13.72 -11.64 -6.60
C ASP A 155 14.07 -10.26 -7.16
N LEU A 156 13.61 -9.21 -6.46
CA LEU A 156 13.97 -7.84 -6.74
C LEU A 156 14.93 -7.33 -5.66
N THR A 157 15.95 -6.58 -6.09
CA THR A 157 16.72 -5.74 -5.17
C THR A 157 16.16 -4.34 -5.22
N ILE A 158 15.69 -3.85 -4.09
CA ILE A 158 15.20 -2.49 -3.90
C ILE A 158 16.30 -1.70 -3.21
N GLU A 159 16.75 -0.62 -3.84
CA GLU A 159 17.66 0.35 -3.22
C GLU A 159 16.88 1.62 -2.92
N TYR A 160 16.73 1.90 -1.63
CA TYR A 160 16.07 3.10 -1.15
C TYR A 160 17.09 4.06 -0.56
N LYS A 161 17.01 5.32 -0.96
CA LYS A 161 17.81 6.42 -0.42
C LYS A 161 16.87 7.51 0.09
N SER A 162 17.14 8.01 1.28
CA SER A 162 16.47 9.21 1.78
C SER A 162 16.72 10.40 0.86
N ALA A 163 15.93 11.46 0.97
CA ALA A 163 16.14 12.69 0.18
C ALA A 163 17.54 13.28 0.42
N GLU A 164 18.03 13.22 1.65
CA GLU A 164 19.36 13.68 2.04
C GLU A 164 20.45 12.84 1.38
N GLU A 165 20.38 11.52 1.47
CA GLU A 165 21.35 10.59 0.87
C GLU A 165 21.35 10.66 -0.67
N ALA A 166 20.19 10.91 -1.27
CA ALA A 166 20.04 11.03 -2.71
C ALA A 166 20.44 12.42 -3.24
N GLY A 167 20.57 13.42 -2.37
CA GLY A 167 20.79 14.81 -2.77
C GLY A 167 19.62 15.41 -3.56
N THR A 168 18.40 14.96 -3.30
CA THR A 168 17.18 15.34 -4.02
C THR A 168 16.10 15.83 -3.07
N THR A 169 15.02 16.42 -3.61
CA THR A 169 13.90 16.93 -2.79
C THR A 169 13.09 15.79 -2.16
N TYR A 170 13.09 14.60 -2.78
CA TYR A 170 12.32 13.45 -2.35
C TYR A 170 13.21 12.21 -2.26
N PRO A 171 12.84 11.23 -1.42
CA PRO A 171 13.50 9.93 -1.41
C PRO A 171 13.46 9.27 -2.80
N THR A 172 14.49 8.49 -3.11
CA THR A 172 14.55 7.73 -4.36
C THR A 172 14.48 6.24 -4.11
N THR A 173 13.81 5.55 -5.00
CA THR A 173 13.71 4.08 -4.99
C THR A 173 14.10 3.58 -6.37
N THR A 174 15.12 2.75 -6.43
CA THR A 174 15.53 2.04 -7.64
C THR A 174 15.35 0.55 -7.47
N ILE A 175 14.99 -0.14 -8.53
CA ILE A 175 14.77 -1.58 -8.51
C ILE A 175 15.67 -2.28 -9.52
N ARG A 176 16.07 -3.50 -9.18
CA ARG A 176 16.77 -4.41 -10.10
C ARG A 176 16.20 -5.80 -9.93
N VAL A 177 15.80 -6.40 -11.02
CA VAL A 177 15.38 -7.81 -11.04
C VAL A 177 16.62 -8.69 -11.06
N LYS A 178 16.64 -9.71 -10.20
CA LYS A 178 17.72 -10.70 -10.19
C LYS A 178 17.64 -11.57 -11.44
N PRO A 179 18.78 -11.88 -12.07
CA PRO A 179 18.79 -12.70 -13.29
C PRO A 179 18.39 -14.16 -13.03
N ASN A 180 18.59 -14.66 -11.83
CA ASN A 180 18.29 -16.04 -11.49
C ASN A 180 16.83 -16.22 -11.07
N GLN A 181 16.19 -17.25 -11.60
CA GLN A 181 14.90 -17.72 -11.12
C GLN A 181 15.05 -18.39 -9.76
N THR A 182 14.11 -18.15 -8.87
CA THR A 182 14.07 -18.74 -7.53
C THR A 182 12.63 -19.10 -7.17
N THR A 183 12.46 -20.00 -6.23
CA THR A 183 11.16 -20.29 -5.63
C THR A 183 10.79 -19.23 -4.60
N LEU A 184 9.49 -19.05 -4.36
CA LEU A 184 8.99 -18.18 -3.28
C LEU A 184 9.50 -18.68 -1.92
N SER A 185 9.42 -20.01 -1.69
CA SER A 185 10.03 -20.71 -0.56
C SER A 185 10.48 -22.11 -1.01
N ASN A 186 11.45 -22.69 -0.31
CA ASN A 186 11.88 -24.06 -0.50
C ASN A 186 10.87 -25.09 0.04
N SER A 187 9.98 -24.68 0.93
CA SER A 187 8.90 -25.49 1.50
C SER A 187 7.60 -25.21 0.76
N LYS A 188 6.96 -26.27 0.25
CA LYS A 188 5.63 -26.18 -0.39
C LYS A 188 4.56 -25.73 0.61
N GLU A 189 4.69 -26.12 1.88
CA GLU A 189 3.79 -25.73 2.95
C GLU A 189 3.87 -24.22 3.22
N ASP A 190 5.10 -23.68 3.24
CA ASP A 190 5.31 -22.23 3.39
C ASP A 190 4.78 -21.46 2.19
N VAL A 191 4.95 -21.95 0.96
CA VAL A 191 4.38 -21.32 -0.23
C VAL A 191 2.86 -21.23 -0.08
N THR A 192 2.20 -22.33 0.26
CA THR A 192 0.74 -22.35 0.49
C THR A 192 0.34 -21.37 1.58
N LYS A 193 1.05 -21.38 2.71
CA LYS A 193 0.82 -20.45 3.81
C LYS A 193 0.95 -18.99 3.38
N PHE A 194 2.00 -18.63 2.66
CA PHE A 194 2.22 -17.25 2.18
C PHE A 194 1.14 -16.79 1.20
N LEU A 195 0.60 -17.68 0.40
CA LEU A 195 -0.47 -17.34 -0.54
C LEU A 195 -1.84 -17.26 0.14
N ASP A 196 -2.11 -18.12 1.13
CA ASP A 196 -3.44 -18.24 1.74
C ASP A 196 -3.69 -17.30 2.93
N THR A 197 -2.64 -16.82 3.60
CA THR A 197 -2.77 -15.97 4.80
C THR A 197 -2.77 -14.47 4.52
N GLN A 198 -2.75 -14.06 3.25
CA GLN A 198 -2.77 -12.65 2.87
C GLN A 198 -4.06 -11.96 3.33
N THR A 199 -3.92 -10.73 3.82
CA THR A 199 -5.05 -9.84 4.12
C THR A 199 -5.50 -9.14 2.85
N GLU A 200 -6.79 -8.83 2.73
CA GLU A 200 -7.26 -7.93 1.67
C GLU A 200 -6.80 -6.50 1.98
N ILE A 201 -6.08 -5.88 1.05
CA ILE A 201 -5.44 -4.59 1.30
C ILE A 201 -6.46 -3.47 1.58
N THR A 202 -7.64 -3.54 0.96
CA THR A 202 -8.70 -2.55 1.18
C THR A 202 -9.22 -2.53 2.61
N ASP A 203 -9.07 -3.65 3.35
CA ASP A 203 -9.42 -3.72 4.77
C ASP A 203 -8.48 -2.90 5.68
N LEU A 204 -7.31 -2.49 5.16
CA LEU A 204 -6.34 -1.69 5.89
C LEU A 204 -6.62 -0.19 5.84
N TYR A 205 -7.53 0.23 4.98
CA TYR A 205 -7.86 1.64 4.74
C TYR A 205 -9.35 1.88 4.90
N SER A 206 -9.71 3.10 5.27
CA SER A 206 -11.10 3.53 5.38
C SER A 206 -11.43 4.60 4.35
N GLU A 207 -12.65 4.57 3.85
CA GLU A 207 -13.23 5.66 3.08
C GLU A 207 -13.70 6.78 4.02
N LEU A 208 -13.83 7.98 3.49
CA LEU A 208 -14.49 9.09 4.18
C LEU A 208 -16.00 8.82 4.15
N SER A 209 -16.60 8.71 5.31
CA SER A 209 -18.06 8.57 5.50
C SER A 209 -18.74 9.91 5.61
#